data_e1904967fb54cebc69775de240d58b71
#
_entry.id   e1904967fb54cebc69775de240d58b71
#
_cell.length_a   1.000
_cell.length_b   1.000
_cell.length_c   1.000
_cell.angle_alpha   90.00
_cell.angle_beta   90.00
_cell.angle_gamma   90.00
#
_symmetry.space_group_name_H-M   'P 1'
#
loop_
_entity.id
_entity.type
_entity.pdbx_description
1 polymer ?
#
loop_
_entity_poly.entity_id
_entity_poly.type
_entity_poly.pdbx_seq_one_letter_code
_entity_poly.pdbx_strand_id
1 'polypeptide(L)'
;IIKGGRTYMYFEGEPLYPFGYGLSYTEFTYSGLEISGDRFGPNDHIQLRFTVTNTGRAAGDEVAQVYVRAESSRVKRPQKQLKGFRRIHLQPGESKELDFAIPVSELSFYDVTREKYCVETGFYTILAGRSSAQIELVGTVWVNGEEIPPRDLSQTTRAEAYDDYEGVYLDECREGGSAVVVELDDGWLCYRNVRMPESTASLELRAASPKVGGSVELRCDHPFGELLGRSVIEPTGGSQVWRTFSTAAAAAGGIRDLYLVMKGDIRLAWLHLKRNS
;
A
#
# COMPACT_ATOMS: atom_id res chain seq x y z
N ILE A 1 1.30 2.63 -10.57
CA ILE A 1 0.78 3.87 -9.95
C ILE A 1 1.53 4.14 -8.65
N ILE A 2 1.62 3.18 -7.73
CA ILE A 2 2.25 3.36 -6.40
C ILE A 2 3.74 3.74 -6.52
N LYS A 3 4.55 2.99 -7.27
CA LYS A 3 5.97 3.31 -7.49
C LYS A 3 6.23 4.53 -8.36
N GLY A 4 5.33 4.79 -9.31
CA GLY A 4 5.48 5.95 -10.19
C GLY A 4 5.15 7.29 -9.53
N GLY A 5 4.62 7.31 -8.31
CA GLY A 5 4.29 8.54 -7.58
C GLY A 5 3.38 9.50 -8.34
N ARG A 6 2.50 9.00 -9.24
CA ARG A 6 1.85 9.84 -10.27
C ARG A 6 0.57 10.53 -9.83
N THR A 7 0.08 10.27 -8.64
CA THR A 7 -1.17 10.87 -8.15
C THR A 7 -0.95 11.55 -6.82
N TYR A 8 -1.85 12.47 -6.41
CA TYR A 8 -1.81 13.11 -5.10
C TYR A 8 -1.74 12.11 -3.93
N MET A 9 -2.11 10.87 -4.18
CA MET A 9 -2.06 9.80 -3.18
C MET A 9 -0.64 9.33 -2.89
N TYR A 10 0.26 9.35 -3.89
CA TYR A 10 1.59 8.74 -3.79
C TYR A 10 2.73 9.64 -4.24
N PHE A 11 2.44 10.81 -4.77
CA PHE A 11 3.45 11.79 -5.19
C PHE A 11 4.04 12.47 -3.96
N GLU A 12 5.35 12.32 -3.76
CA GLU A 12 6.08 12.83 -2.58
C GLU A 12 6.70 14.23 -2.81
N GLY A 13 6.64 14.74 -4.05
CA GLY A 13 7.15 16.07 -4.40
C GLY A 13 6.10 17.18 -4.23
N GLU A 14 6.46 18.40 -4.60
CA GLU A 14 5.56 19.54 -4.69
C GLU A 14 4.95 19.59 -6.10
N PRO A 15 3.63 19.34 -6.26
CA PRO A 15 2.97 19.47 -7.55
C PRO A 15 2.76 20.94 -7.88
N LEU A 16 2.82 21.28 -9.16
CA LEU A 16 2.53 22.64 -9.63
C LEU A 16 1.11 23.07 -9.22
N TYR A 17 0.16 22.16 -9.30
CA TYR A 17 -1.21 22.31 -8.79
C TYR A 17 -1.59 21.07 -7.98
N PRO A 18 -1.83 21.19 -6.66
CA PRO A 18 -2.26 20.07 -5.86
C PRO A 18 -3.68 19.63 -6.22
N PHE A 19 -3.99 18.37 -5.96
CA PHE A 19 -5.35 17.85 -6.19
C PHE A 19 -6.39 18.67 -5.42
N GLY A 20 -7.46 19.07 -6.11
CA GLY A 20 -8.51 19.94 -5.56
C GLY A 20 -8.15 21.41 -5.50
N TYR A 21 -7.01 21.83 -6.07
CA TYR A 21 -6.64 23.25 -6.14
C TYR A 21 -7.66 24.05 -6.93
N GLY A 22 -7.99 25.23 -6.43
CA GLY A 22 -8.84 26.21 -7.07
C GLY A 22 -8.48 27.63 -6.62
N LEU A 23 -8.89 28.60 -7.41
CA LEU A 23 -8.79 30.01 -7.08
C LEU A 23 -10.17 30.58 -6.76
N SER A 24 -10.22 31.51 -5.82
CA SER A 24 -11.42 32.27 -5.49
C SER A 24 -11.13 33.77 -5.50
N TYR A 25 -12.13 34.57 -5.76
CA TYR A 25 -12.08 36.03 -5.62
C TYR A 25 -12.36 36.50 -4.19
N THR A 26 -12.53 35.57 -3.26
CA THR A 26 -12.77 35.83 -1.84
C THR A 26 -11.97 34.85 -0.97
N GLU A 27 -11.97 35.07 0.33
CA GLU A 27 -11.25 34.27 1.30
C GLU A 27 -12.21 33.49 2.18
N PHE A 28 -11.84 32.24 2.53
CA PHE A 28 -12.61 31.41 3.42
C PHE A 28 -11.77 30.97 4.61
N THR A 29 -12.39 30.80 5.76
CA THR A 29 -11.78 30.23 6.95
C THR A 29 -12.56 28.99 7.38
N TYR A 30 -11.84 28.04 7.96
CA TYR A 30 -12.39 26.79 8.49
C TYR A 30 -12.21 26.78 10.00
N SER A 31 -13.23 26.36 10.76
CA SER A 31 -13.19 26.34 12.20
C SER A 31 -14.11 25.28 12.80
N GLY A 32 -13.89 24.94 14.06
CA GLY A 32 -14.83 24.13 14.85
C GLY A 32 -14.94 22.69 14.37
N LEU A 33 -13.81 22.01 14.07
CA LEU A 33 -13.87 20.58 13.75
C LEU A 33 -14.31 19.78 14.97
N GLU A 34 -15.46 19.15 14.85
CA GLU A 34 -16.01 18.19 15.81
C GLU A 34 -16.08 16.81 15.16
N ILE A 35 -15.63 15.78 15.85
CA ILE A 35 -15.74 14.38 15.43
C ILE A 35 -16.58 13.65 16.47
N SER A 36 -17.48 12.77 16.03
CA SER A 36 -18.49 12.09 16.89
C SER A 36 -17.91 11.17 17.97
N GLY A 37 -16.59 10.95 17.96
CA GLY A 37 -15.88 10.12 18.93
C GLY A 37 -14.39 10.03 18.60
N ASP A 38 -13.66 9.35 19.46
CA ASP A 38 -12.22 9.10 19.34
C ASP A 38 -11.90 7.65 18.91
N ARG A 39 -12.89 6.74 19.00
CA ARG A 39 -12.75 5.31 18.67
C ARG A 39 -13.93 4.80 17.86
N PHE A 40 -13.62 4.05 16.79
CA PHE A 40 -14.61 3.51 15.85
C PHE A 40 -14.33 2.05 15.54
N GLY A 41 -15.38 1.25 15.43
CA GLY A 41 -15.35 -0.12 14.95
C GLY A 41 -15.47 -0.20 13.40
N PRO A 42 -15.31 -1.40 12.81
CA PRO A 42 -15.29 -1.56 11.36
C PRO A 42 -16.63 -1.26 10.66
N ASN A 43 -17.74 -1.31 11.40
CA ASN A 43 -19.08 -1.05 10.89
C ASN A 43 -19.60 0.36 11.24
N ASP A 44 -18.80 1.17 11.91
CA ASP A 44 -19.19 2.51 12.34
C ASP A 44 -19.02 3.54 11.20
N HIS A 45 -19.57 4.73 11.46
CA HIS A 45 -19.35 5.90 10.62
C HIS A 45 -18.65 6.97 11.44
N ILE A 46 -17.55 7.51 10.93
CA ILE A 46 -16.90 8.69 11.48
C ILE A 46 -17.72 9.88 11.02
N GLN A 47 -18.54 10.43 11.91
CA GLN A 47 -19.27 11.66 11.63
C GLN A 47 -18.40 12.83 12.05
N LEU A 48 -18.31 13.82 11.19
CA LEU A 48 -17.58 15.06 11.50
C LEU A 48 -18.36 16.25 10.97
N ARG A 49 -18.20 17.38 11.68
CA ARG A 49 -18.73 18.68 11.30
C ARG A 49 -17.69 19.75 11.47
N PHE A 50 -17.79 20.80 10.69
CA PHE A 50 -17.00 22.01 10.82
C PHE A 50 -17.67 23.17 10.10
N THR A 51 -17.27 24.39 10.44
CA THR A 51 -17.83 25.61 9.87
C THR A 51 -16.87 26.22 8.85
N VAL A 52 -17.41 26.61 7.69
CA VAL A 52 -16.71 27.43 6.69
C VAL A 52 -17.33 28.81 6.66
N THR A 53 -16.51 29.85 6.75
CA THR A 53 -16.92 31.26 6.75
C THR A 53 -16.25 31.99 5.60
N ASN A 54 -17.00 32.76 4.83
CA ASN A 54 -16.44 33.71 3.86
C ASN A 54 -15.98 34.98 4.60
N THR A 55 -14.67 35.12 4.78
CA THR A 55 -14.05 36.28 5.45
C THR A 55 -13.63 37.40 4.49
N GLY A 56 -13.77 37.17 3.18
CA GLY A 56 -13.47 38.16 2.17
C GLY A 56 -14.61 39.14 1.91
N ARG A 57 -14.45 39.97 0.86
CA ARG A 57 -15.36 41.06 0.54
C ARG A 57 -16.32 40.77 -0.60
N ALA A 58 -16.17 39.62 -1.26
CA ALA A 58 -17.00 39.20 -2.39
C ALA A 58 -17.72 37.89 -2.05
N ALA A 59 -18.89 37.69 -2.65
CA ALA A 59 -19.54 36.39 -2.63
C ALA A 59 -18.70 35.39 -3.45
N GLY A 60 -18.67 34.14 -3.05
CA GLY A 60 -17.90 33.13 -3.76
C GLY A 60 -18.28 31.69 -3.39
N ASP A 61 -17.79 30.78 -4.21
CA ASP A 61 -17.94 29.34 -3.99
C ASP A 61 -16.68 28.78 -3.35
N GLU A 62 -16.88 27.89 -2.40
CA GLU A 62 -15.82 27.07 -1.78
C GLU A 62 -16.13 25.59 -1.98
N VAL A 63 -15.08 24.79 -2.20
CA VAL A 63 -15.19 23.34 -2.24
C VAL A 63 -14.43 22.77 -1.02
N ALA A 64 -15.16 22.58 0.06
CA ALA A 64 -14.61 21.95 1.26
C ALA A 64 -14.38 20.45 1.01
N GLN A 65 -13.18 19.98 1.30
CA GLN A 65 -12.72 18.62 1.03
C GLN A 65 -12.28 17.96 2.33
N VAL A 66 -12.65 16.69 2.50
CA VAL A 66 -12.26 15.86 3.65
C VAL A 66 -11.43 14.69 3.17
N TYR A 67 -10.25 14.56 3.74
CA TYR A 67 -9.31 13.48 3.48
C TYR A 67 -9.06 12.65 4.72
N VAL A 68 -8.66 11.40 4.52
CA VAL A 68 -8.22 10.51 5.58
C VAL A 68 -6.84 9.95 5.26
N ARG A 69 -5.98 9.89 6.27
CA ARG A 69 -4.64 9.30 6.22
C ARG A 69 -4.53 8.22 7.29
N ALA A 70 -4.07 7.02 6.92
CA ALA A 70 -3.62 6.03 7.87
C ALA A 70 -2.22 6.41 8.37
N GLU A 71 -2.00 6.50 9.69
CA GLU A 71 -0.72 6.92 10.28
C GLU A 71 0.33 5.81 10.22
N SER A 72 -0.11 4.56 10.26
CA SER A 72 0.74 3.39 10.08
C SER A 72 -0.01 2.32 9.31
N SER A 73 0.70 1.53 8.52
CA SER A 73 0.14 0.38 7.82
C SER A 73 1.25 -0.60 7.45
N ARG A 74 0.91 -1.88 7.38
CA ARG A 74 1.80 -2.92 6.88
C ARG A 74 2.18 -2.71 5.42
N VAL A 75 1.28 -2.13 4.63
CA VAL A 75 1.48 -1.87 3.20
C VAL A 75 1.66 -0.39 2.94
N LYS A 76 2.25 -0.03 1.80
CA LYS A 76 2.34 1.38 1.37
C LYS A 76 0.93 1.91 1.09
N ARG A 77 0.42 2.76 1.99
CA ARG A 77 -0.87 3.44 1.87
C ARG A 77 -0.71 4.77 1.14
N PRO A 78 -1.78 5.30 0.55
CA PRO A 78 -1.81 6.68 0.10
C PRO A 78 -1.46 7.65 1.22
N GLN A 79 -0.74 8.73 0.90
CA GLN A 79 -0.45 9.82 1.86
C GLN A 79 -1.75 10.41 2.45
N LYS A 80 -2.79 10.46 1.67
CA LYS A 80 -4.17 10.80 2.05
C LYS A 80 -5.14 10.40 0.94
N GLN A 81 -6.40 10.13 1.31
CA GLN A 81 -7.47 9.77 0.39
C GLN A 81 -8.64 10.71 0.58
N LEU A 82 -9.15 11.30 -0.50
CA LEU A 82 -10.40 12.07 -0.46
C LEU A 82 -11.56 11.14 -0.08
N LYS A 83 -12.31 11.49 0.96
CA LYS A 83 -13.47 10.75 1.46
C LYS A 83 -14.78 11.52 1.37
N GLY A 84 -14.69 12.82 1.17
CA GLY A 84 -15.88 13.66 0.96
C GLY A 84 -15.54 15.03 0.46
N PHE A 85 -16.51 15.65 -0.18
CA PHE A 85 -16.44 17.07 -0.56
C PHE A 85 -17.83 17.69 -0.59
N ARG A 86 -17.89 19.03 -0.39
CA ARG A 86 -19.10 19.85 -0.53
C ARG A 86 -18.76 21.17 -1.21
N ARG A 87 -19.50 21.50 -2.25
CA ARG A 87 -19.48 22.85 -2.82
C ARG A 87 -20.55 23.69 -2.15
N ILE A 88 -20.17 24.87 -1.69
CA ILE A 88 -21.03 25.85 -1.02
C ILE A 88 -20.83 27.22 -1.63
N HIS A 89 -21.89 28.03 -1.65
CA HIS A 89 -21.85 29.44 -2.02
C HIS A 89 -22.09 30.26 -0.77
N LEU A 90 -21.23 31.25 -0.47
CA LEU A 90 -21.32 32.12 0.70
C LEU A 90 -21.19 33.58 0.35
N GLN A 91 -22.07 34.41 0.91
CA GLN A 91 -21.95 35.85 0.90
C GLN A 91 -20.81 36.32 1.84
N PRO A 92 -20.31 37.58 1.68
CA PRO A 92 -19.35 38.13 2.64
C PRO A 92 -19.87 38.06 4.09
N GLY A 93 -19.07 37.49 4.99
CA GLY A 93 -19.42 37.30 6.39
C GLY A 93 -20.33 36.12 6.67
N GLU A 94 -20.85 35.44 5.66
CA GLU A 94 -21.70 34.25 5.84
C GLU A 94 -20.89 33.03 6.28
N SER A 95 -21.47 32.25 7.18
CA SER A 95 -20.92 31.00 7.68
C SER A 95 -21.89 29.84 7.40
N LYS A 96 -21.33 28.66 7.12
CA LYS A 96 -22.10 27.43 6.94
C LYS A 96 -21.44 26.28 7.64
N GLU A 97 -22.21 25.55 8.42
CA GLU A 97 -21.81 24.27 9.00
C GLU A 97 -21.95 23.16 7.97
N LEU A 98 -20.95 22.30 7.87
CA LEU A 98 -20.88 21.18 6.94
C LEU A 98 -20.72 19.87 7.73
N ASP A 99 -21.56 18.89 7.40
CA ASP A 99 -21.53 17.56 7.96
C ASP A 99 -21.02 16.55 6.94
N PHE A 100 -20.20 15.62 7.40
CA PHE A 100 -19.71 14.49 6.63
C PHE A 100 -19.85 13.21 7.46
N ALA A 101 -20.14 12.11 6.79
CA ALA A 101 -20.16 10.78 7.37
C ALA A 101 -19.27 9.86 6.52
N ILE A 102 -18.20 9.34 7.13
CA ILE A 102 -17.26 8.45 6.46
C ILE A 102 -17.45 7.06 7.03
N PRO A 103 -17.98 6.10 6.26
CA PRO A 103 -18.01 4.71 6.68
C PRO A 103 -16.59 4.20 6.95
N VAL A 104 -16.36 3.57 8.09
CA VAL A 104 -15.03 3.02 8.43
C VAL A 104 -14.60 1.97 7.42
N SER A 105 -15.54 1.23 6.84
CA SER A 105 -15.29 0.26 5.76
C SER A 105 -14.60 0.88 4.52
N GLU A 106 -14.78 2.18 4.24
CA GLU A 106 -14.08 2.87 3.15
C GLU A 106 -12.60 3.12 3.43
N LEU A 107 -12.12 2.90 4.65
CA LEU A 107 -10.70 2.96 5.00
C LEU A 107 -9.96 1.67 4.66
N SER A 108 -10.69 0.67 4.16
CA SER A 108 -10.15 -0.63 3.79
C SER A 108 -9.13 -0.55 2.65
N PHE A 109 -8.25 -1.53 2.63
CA PHE A 109 -7.41 -1.86 1.48
C PHE A 109 -7.49 -3.36 1.20
N TYR A 110 -7.08 -3.77 0.01
CA TYR A 110 -7.04 -5.18 -0.35
C TYR A 110 -5.73 -5.81 0.15
N ASP A 111 -5.85 -6.75 1.08
CA ASP A 111 -4.72 -7.55 1.56
C ASP A 111 -4.48 -8.72 0.61
N VAL A 112 -3.47 -8.60 -0.23
CA VAL A 112 -3.09 -9.61 -1.24
C VAL A 112 -2.67 -10.95 -0.62
N THR A 113 -2.25 -10.95 0.64
CA THR A 113 -1.83 -12.18 1.34
C THR A 113 -3.03 -13.01 1.79
N ARG A 114 -4.11 -12.34 2.20
CA ARG A 114 -5.33 -12.98 2.70
C ARG A 114 -6.47 -12.92 1.70
N GLU A 115 -6.24 -12.33 0.52
CA GLU A 115 -7.19 -12.19 -0.60
C GLU A 115 -8.53 -11.56 -0.17
N LYS A 116 -8.48 -10.55 0.71
CA LYS A 116 -9.69 -9.85 1.20
C LYS A 116 -9.44 -8.37 1.46
N TYR A 117 -10.53 -7.59 1.44
CA TYR A 117 -10.49 -6.23 1.97
C TYR A 117 -10.46 -6.25 3.49
N CYS A 118 -9.64 -5.40 4.09
CA CYS A 118 -9.56 -5.21 5.54
C CYS A 118 -9.32 -3.75 5.91
N VAL A 119 -9.86 -3.36 7.05
CA VAL A 119 -9.55 -2.11 7.74
C VAL A 119 -8.54 -2.45 8.82
N GLU A 120 -7.37 -1.83 8.77
CA GLU A 120 -6.28 -2.09 9.71
C GLU A 120 -6.52 -1.31 11.02
N THR A 121 -6.26 -1.96 12.15
CA THR A 121 -6.30 -1.32 13.46
C THR A 121 -5.21 -0.25 13.55
N GLY A 122 -5.56 0.97 13.98
CA GLY A 122 -4.57 2.03 14.15
C GLY A 122 -5.16 3.43 14.19
N PHE A 123 -4.26 4.41 14.23
CA PHE A 123 -4.63 5.83 14.14
C PHE A 123 -4.85 6.25 12.69
N TYR A 124 -5.91 7.03 12.51
CA TYR A 124 -6.25 7.68 11.25
C TYR A 124 -6.41 9.18 11.48
N THR A 125 -5.78 9.97 10.63
CA THR A 125 -5.90 11.43 10.67
C THR A 125 -6.96 11.89 9.69
N ILE A 126 -7.93 12.66 10.18
CA ILE A 126 -8.95 13.35 9.41
C ILE A 126 -8.43 14.73 9.07
N LEU A 127 -8.48 15.11 7.81
CA LEU A 127 -7.93 16.34 7.27
C LEU A 127 -9.04 17.06 6.51
N ALA A 128 -9.39 18.28 6.89
CA ALA A 128 -10.34 19.09 6.14
C ALA A 128 -9.68 20.36 5.61
N GLY A 129 -9.98 20.73 4.38
CA GLY A 129 -9.38 21.89 3.74
C GLY A 129 -9.87 22.15 2.33
N ARG A 130 -9.19 23.05 1.63
CA ARG A 130 -9.54 23.53 0.26
C ARG A 130 -8.96 22.65 -0.83
N SER A 131 -7.88 21.97 -0.53
CA SER A 131 -7.19 21.08 -1.48
C SER A 131 -6.39 20.03 -0.73
N SER A 132 -5.78 19.11 -1.44
CA SER A 132 -4.89 18.11 -0.82
C SER A 132 -3.64 18.72 -0.15
N ALA A 133 -3.25 19.94 -0.50
CA ALA A 133 -2.10 20.64 0.09
C ALA A 133 -2.53 21.72 1.12
N GLN A 134 -3.70 22.29 0.97
CA GLN A 134 -4.21 23.34 1.87
C GLN A 134 -5.18 22.74 2.87
N ILE A 135 -4.62 22.17 3.93
CA ILE A 135 -5.36 21.59 5.05
C ILE A 135 -5.51 22.64 6.13
N GLU A 136 -6.75 22.87 6.54
CA GLU A 136 -7.12 23.91 7.52
C GLU A 136 -7.44 23.31 8.90
N LEU A 137 -8.01 22.10 8.92
CA LEU A 137 -8.40 21.43 10.16
C LEU A 137 -7.86 20.00 10.17
N VAL A 138 -7.43 19.57 11.35
CA VAL A 138 -6.86 18.24 11.58
C VAL A 138 -7.47 17.62 12.83
N GLY A 139 -7.88 16.37 12.73
CA GLY A 139 -8.32 15.55 13.86
C GLY A 139 -7.77 14.14 13.75
N THR A 140 -7.66 13.42 14.86
CA THR A 140 -7.16 12.05 14.86
C THR A 140 -8.17 11.15 15.57
N VAL A 141 -8.39 9.97 14.99
CA VAL A 141 -9.26 8.94 15.53
C VAL A 141 -8.54 7.59 15.58
N TRP A 142 -8.96 6.74 16.51
CA TRP A 142 -8.53 5.34 16.56
C TRP A 142 -9.58 4.46 15.90
N VAL A 143 -9.17 3.57 15.00
CA VAL A 143 -10.02 2.56 14.39
C VAL A 143 -9.66 1.19 14.95
N ASN A 144 -10.65 0.51 15.49
CA ASN A 144 -10.61 -0.89 15.94
C ASN A 144 -10.92 -1.79 14.74
N GLY A 145 -9.97 -1.95 13.86
CA GLY A 145 -10.08 -2.82 12.68
C GLY A 145 -9.54 -4.22 12.95
N GLU A 146 -8.81 -4.75 11.97
CA GLU A 146 -8.10 -6.02 12.08
C GLU A 146 -6.62 -5.79 12.42
N GLU A 147 -6.09 -6.64 13.31
CA GLU A 147 -4.63 -6.82 13.41
C GLU A 147 -4.19 -7.76 12.29
N ILE A 148 -3.37 -7.26 11.37
CA ILE A 148 -2.87 -8.06 10.28
C ILE A 148 -1.69 -8.89 10.80
N PRO A 149 -1.80 -10.24 10.82
CA PRO A 149 -0.71 -11.07 11.29
C PRO A 149 0.51 -10.98 10.37
N PRO A 150 1.70 -11.29 10.87
CA PRO A 150 2.87 -11.47 10.02
C PRO A 150 2.59 -12.47 8.90
N ARG A 151 3.14 -12.19 7.72
CA ARG A 151 2.99 -13.05 6.54
C ARG A 151 3.60 -14.42 6.81
N ASP A 152 2.84 -15.47 6.55
CA ASP A 152 3.30 -16.86 6.66
C ASP A 152 3.59 -17.40 5.25
N LEU A 153 4.86 -17.57 4.93
CA LEU A 153 5.32 -18.16 3.68
C LEU A 153 5.51 -19.69 3.77
N SER A 154 5.07 -20.33 4.87
CA SER A 154 4.99 -21.80 4.96
C SER A 154 3.83 -22.39 4.14
N GLN A 155 3.05 -21.53 3.49
CA GLN A 155 2.08 -21.87 2.47
C GLN A 155 2.54 -21.34 1.12
N THR A 156 2.07 -21.96 0.04
CA THR A 156 2.36 -21.50 -1.31
C THR A 156 1.88 -20.05 -1.48
N THR A 157 2.81 -19.15 -1.75
CA THR A 157 2.52 -17.71 -1.96
C THR A 157 2.80 -17.33 -3.39
N ARG A 158 1.84 -16.72 -4.08
CA ARG A 158 2.05 -16.22 -5.45
C ARG A 158 3.16 -15.18 -5.47
N ALA A 159 4.03 -15.23 -6.48
CA ALA A 159 5.12 -14.28 -6.59
C ALA A 159 4.62 -12.85 -6.76
N GLU A 160 3.48 -12.65 -7.41
CA GLU A 160 2.81 -11.35 -7.60
C GLU A 160 2.26 -10.71 -6.31
N ALA A 161 2.21 -11.45 -5.19
CA ALA A 161 1.74 -10.96 -3.88
C ALA A 161 2.83 -10.18 -3.12
N TYR A 162 3.80 -9.60 -3.80
CA TYR A 162 4.84 -8.74 -3.20
C TYR A 162 4.27 -7.41 -2.69
N ASP A 163 4.95 -6.80 -1.73
CA ASP A 163 4.65 -5.47 -1.21
C ASP A 163 5.45 -4.37 -1.93
N ASP A 164 6.65 -4.71 -2.43
CA ASP A 164 7.51 -3.80 -3.20
C ASP A 164 8.39 -4.57 -4.20
N TYR A 165 8.95 -3.87 -5.21
CA TYR A 165 9.72 -4.51 -6.28
C TYR A 165 10.60 -3.52 -7.04
N GLU A 166 11.57 -4.01 -7.79
CA GLU A 166 12.34 -3.25 -8.77
C GLU A 166 12.83 -4.17 -9.89
N GLY A 167 12.94 -3.63 -11.11
CA GLY A 167 13.48 -4.36 -12.26
C GLY A 167 12.65 -5.57 -12.72
N VAL A 168 11.34 -5.59 -12.41
CA VAL A 168 10.45 -6.70 -12.78
C VAL A 168 9.10 -6.18 -13.31
N TYR A 169 8.42 -7.02 -14.07
CA TYR A 169 7.05 -6.79 -14.53
C TYR A 169 6.20 -8.06 -14.40
N LEU A 170 4.88 -7.91 -14.52
CA LEU A 170 3.94 -9.03 -14.49
C LEU A 170 3.60 -9.49 -15.90
N ASP A 171 3.57 -10.80 -16.11
CA ASP A 171 3.15 -11.43 -17.36
C ASP A 171 2.25 -12.64 -17.10
N GLU A 172 1.62 -13.18 -18.13
CA GLU A 172 0.72 -14.32 -18.02
C GLU A 172 1.42 -15.55 -17.44
N CYS A 173 0.74 -16.23 -16.52
CA CYS A 173 1.11 -17.56 -16.02
C CYS A 173 0.00 -18.56 -16.34
N ARG A 174 0.27 -19.53 -17.23
CA ARG A 174 -0.72 -20.55 -17.62
C ARG A 174 -1.10 -21.52 -16.50
N GLU A 175 -0.32 -21.57 -15.42
CA GLU A 175 -0.69 -22.31 -14.19
C GLU A 175 -1.61 -21.50 -13.25
N GLY A 176 -2.02 -20.30 -13.67
CA GLY A 176 -2.94 -19.40 -12.99
C GLY A 176 -2.24 -18.19 -12.35
N GLY A 177 -2.94 -17.06 -12.31
CA GLY A 177 -2.42 -15.76 -11.85
C GLY A 177 -1.40 -15.17 -12.81
N SER A 178 -0.48 -14.36 -12.27
CA SER A 178 0.60 -13.73 -13.01
C SER A 178 1.96 -14.29 -12.61
N ALA A 179 2.88 -14.32 -13.53
CA ALA A 179 4.30 -14.57 -13.27
C ALA A 179 5.02 -13.22 -13.10
N VAL A 180 5.95 -13.16 -12.17
CA VAL A 180 6.91 -12.06 -12.08
C VAL A 180 8.11 -12.37 -12.98
N VAL A 181 8.44 -11.42 -13.86
CA VAL A 181 9.49 -11.57 -14.88
C VAL A 181 10.55 -10.50 -14.65
N VAL A 182 11.82 -10.87 -14.72
CA VAL A 182 12.93 -9.92 -14.70
C VAL A 182 12.93 -9.10 -15.98
N GLU A 183 13.01 -7.77 -15.88
CA GLU A 183 12.86 -6.86 -17.02
C GLU A 183 14.14 -6.80 -17.89
N LEU A 184 15.29 -6.72 -17.24
CA LEU A 184 16.60 -6.62 -17.90
C LEU A 184 17.50 -7.76 -17.41
N ASP A 185 18.45 -7.49 -16.53
CA ASP A 185 19.43 -8.45 -16.04
C ASP A 185 19.19 -8.88 -14.59
N ASP A 186 18.63 -7.98 -13.78
CA ASP A 186 18.31 -8.23 -12.38
C ASP A 186 17.05 -7.49 -11.93
N GLY A 187 16.48 -7.97 -10.84
CA GLY A 187 15.32 -7.38 -10.19
C GLY A 187 15.10 -7.99 -8.82
N TRP A 188 14.26 -7.37 -8.02
CA TRP A 188 13.92 -7.91 -6.71
C TRP A 188 12.43 -7.72 -6.37
N LEU A 189 11.95 -8.61 -5.50
CA LEU A 189 10.65 -8.56 -4.84
C LEU A 189 10.85 -8.43 -3.34
N CYS A 190 10.02 -7.64 -2.68
CA CYS A 190 9.98 -7.54 -1.23
C CYS A 190 8.63 -8.05 -0.71
N TYR A 191 8.69 -8.93 0.27
CA TYR A 191 7.56 -9.38 1.07
C TYR A 191 7.77 -8.88 2.49
N ARG A 192 6.96 -7.92 2.93
CA ARG A 192 7.13 -7.28 4.23
C ARG A 192 6.50 -8.09 5.35
N ASN A 193 7.09 -7.93 6.54
CA ASN A 193 6.52 -8.45 7.79
C ASN A 193 6.35 -9.98 7.76
N VAL A 194 7.36 -10.71 7.27
CA VAL A 194 7.35 -12.17 7.14
C VAL A 194 7.79 -12.80 8.46
N ARG A 195 7.05 -13.80 8.92
CA ARG A 195 7.46 -14.67 10.01
C ARG A 195 8.52 -15.64 9.52
N MET A 196 9.77 -15.36 9.84
CA MET A 196 10.91 -16.17 9.42
C MET A 196 11.02 -17.46 10.24
N PRO A 197 11.57 -18.54 9.64
CA PRO A 197 11.80 -19.77 10.36
C PRO A 197 12.95 -19.61 11.37
N GLU A 198 12.77 -20.24 12.54
CA GLU A 198 13.78 -20.29 13.63
C GLU A 198 14.88 -21.32 13.37
N SER A 199 14.69 -22.22 12.41
CA SER A 199 15.63 -23.24 11.97
C SER A 199 15.79 -23.23 10.47
N THR A 200 16.78 -23.93 9.94
CA THR A 200 16.97 -24.10 8.49
C THR A 200 15.67 -24.59 7.84
N ALA A 201 15.29 -23.93 6.76
CA ALA A 201 14.11 -24.22 5.96
C ALA A 201 14.49 -24.62 4.52
N SER A 202 13.52 -25.05 3.73
CA SER A 202 13.66 -25.26 2.30
C SER A 202 12.87 -24.17 1.56
N LEU A 203 13.54 -23.41 0.71
CA LEU A 203 12.91 -22.49 -0.22
C LEU A 203 12.55 -23.24 -1.50
N GLU A 204 11.27 -23.36 -1.79
CA GLU A 204 10.74 -23.89 -3.05
C GLU A 204 10.26 -22.73 -3.92
N LEU A 205 10.66 -22.75 -5.21
CA LEU A 205 10.35 -21.74 -6.20
C LEU A 205 9.75 -22.41 -7.43
N ARG A 206 8.58 -21.99 -7.87
CA ARG A 206 8.00 -22.40 -9.14
C ARG A 206 8.44 -21.40 -10.21
N ALA A 207 9.39 -21.80 -11.04
CA ALA A 207 10.01 -20.91 -12.01
C ALA A 207 10.05 -21.52 -13.41
N ALA A 208 10.12 -20.62 -14.39
CA ALA A 208 10.40 -20.95 -15.78
C ALA A 208 11.55 -20.07 -16.29
N SER A 209 12.38 -20.64 -17.17
CA SER A 209 13.43 -19.93 -17.89
C SER A 209 13.50 -20.41 -19.33
N PRO A 210 13.24 -19.55 -20.31
CA PRO A 210 13.23 -19.95 -21.73
C PRO A 210 14.56 -20.48 -22.22
N LYS A 211 15.69 -19.85 -21.93
CA LYS A 211 16.96 -20.12 -22.61
C LYS A 211 18.19 -20.18 -21.72
N VAL A 212 18.38 -19.21 -20.82
CA VAL A 212 19.69 -18.95 -20.18
C VAL A 212 19.75 -19.45 -18.75
N GLY A 213 18.62 -19.47 -18.06
CA GLY A 213 18.61 -19.70 -16.61
C GLY A 213 18.94 -18.45 -15.84
N GLY A 214 19.29 -18.66 -14.57
CA GLY A 214 19.64 -17.57 -13.66
C GLY A 214 19.74 -17.99 -12.21
N SER A 215 19.53 -17.07 -11.29
CA SER A 215 19.51 -17.36 -9.86
C SER A 215 18.50 -16.49 -9.10
N VAL A 216 17.99 -17.06 -8.02
CA VAL A 216 17.15 -16.34 -7.04
C VAL A 216 17.85 -16.43 -5.69
N GLU A 217 18.15 -15.28 -5.11
CA GLU A 217 18.72 -15.16 -3.77
C GLU A 217 17.63 -14.75 -2.77
N LEU A 218 17.60 -15.42 -1.62
CA LEU A 218 16.76 -15.08 -0.48
C LEU A 218 17.55 -14.23 0.49
N ARG A 219 17.09 -12.99 0.75
CA ARG A 219 17.79 -12.03 1.61
C ARG A 219 16.85 -11.38 2.61
N CYS A 220 17.39 -10.93 3.76
CA CYS A 220 16.63 -10.21 4.79
C CYS A 220 16.81 -8.71 4.71
N ASP A 221 15.71 -7.98 4.97
CA ASP A 221 15.56 -6.56 5.26
C ASP A 221 16.04 -5.59 4.16
N HIS A 222 16.86 -6.06 3.22
CA HIS A 222 17.34 -5.26 2.11
C HIS A 222 17.74 -6.15 0.93
N PRO A 223 17.66 -5.69 -0.37
CA PRO A 223 18.13 -6.48 -1.51
C PRO A 223 19.61 -6.87 -1.44
N PHE A 224 20.41 -6.10 -0.68
CA PHE A 224 21.82 -6.39 -0.38
C PHE A 224 22.05 -6.86 1.06
N GLY A 225 20.98 -7.22 1.78
CA GLY A 225 21.04 -7.71 3.15
C GLY A 225 21.60 -9.13 3.28
N GLU A 226 21.45 -9.71 4.47
CA GLU A 226 21.92 -11.06 4.79
C GLU A 226 21.40 -12.09 3.79
N LEU A 227 22.30 -12.88 3.21
CA LEU A 227 21.96 -13.96 2.29
C LEU A 227 21.57 -15.21 3.09
N LEU A 228 20.33 -15.61 2.96
CA LEU A 228 19.80 -16.82 3.61
C LEU A 228 19.89 -18.08 2.72
N GLY A 229 19.81 -17.91 1.42
CA GLY A 229 19.86 -19.00 0.47
C GLY A 229 19.92 -18.54 -0.97
N ARG A 230 20.38 -19.41 -1.85
CA ARG A 230 20.46 -19.14 -3.29
C ARG A 230 20.01 -20.36 -4.07
N SER A 231 19.03 -20.18 -4.96
CA SER A 231 18.59 -21.19 -5.91
C SER A 231 19.13 -20.87 -7.30
N VAL A 232 19.73 -21.83 -7.94
CA VAL A 232 20.09 -21.76 -9.36
C VAL A 232 18.88 -22.26 -10.16
N ILE A 233 18.44 -21.46 -11.10
CA ILE A 233 17.32 -21.79 -12.00
C ILE A 233 17.90 -22.18 -13.34
N GLU A 234 17.86 -23.46 -13.63
CA GLU A 234 18.30 -23.96 -14.95
C GLU A 234 17.28 -23.63 -16.03
N PRO A 235 17.70 -23.56 -17.30
CA PRO A 235 16.78 -23.41 -18.43
C PRO A 235 15.72 -24.50 -18.41
N THR A 236 14.45 -24.11 -18.56
CA THR A 236 13.33 -25.07 -18.59
C THR A 236 12.84 -25.36 -19.99
N GLY A 237 13.34 -24.62 -21.00
CA GLY A 237 13.01 -24.79 -22.40
C GLY A 237 11.81 -24.02 -22.91
N GLY A 238 11.24 -23.11 -22.08
CA GLY A 238 10.14 -22.25 -22.50
C GLY A 238 9.63 -21.34 -21.40
N SER A 239 9.05 -20.22 -21.79
CA SER A 239 8.51 -19.19 -20.87
C SER A 239 7.29 -19.68 -20.05
N GLN A 240 6.69 -20.79 -20.44
CA GLN A 240 5.55 -21.42 -19.77
C GLN A 240 5.85 -22.89 -19.41
N VAL A 241 7.12 -23.29 -19.43
CA VAL A 241 7.58 -24.61 -18.99
C VAL A 241 8.07 -24.46 -17.55
N TRP A 242 7.18 -24.74 -16.61
CA TRP A 242 7.39 -24.50 -15.21
C TRP A 242 8.04 -25.70 -14.52
N ARG A 243 9.04 -25.45 -13.67
CA ARG A 243 9.67 -26.44 -12.78
C ARG A 243 9.74 -25.90 -11.36
N THR A 244 9.76 -26.81 -10.39
CA THR A 244 9.98 -26.44 -8.98
C THR A 244 11.46 -26.65 -8.66
N PHE A 245 12.09 -25.60 -8.18
CA PHE A 245 13.47 -25.58 -7.73
C PHE A 245 13.47 -25.49 -6.19
N SER A 246 14.33 -26.25 -5.54
CA SER A 246 14.42 -26.26 -4.08
C SER A 246 15.85 -25.99 -3.65
N THR A 247 16.01 -25.17 -2.61
CA THR A 247 17.31 -24.89 -2.00
C THR A 247 17.16 -24.72 -0.50
N ALA A 248 18.24 -24.98 0.24
CA ALA A 248 18.26 -24.70 1.69
C ALA A 248 18.26 -23.18 1.92
N ALA A 249 17.51 -22.77 2.94
CA ALA A 249 17.49 -21.41 3.46
C ALA A 249 17.92 -21.42 4.94
N ALA A 250 18.89 -20.58 5.30
CA ALA A 250 19.33 -20.42 6.68
C ALA A 250 18.21 -19.89 7.57
N ALA A 251 18.27 -20.21 8.86
CA ALA A 251 17.40 -19.61 9.86
C ALA A 251 17.66 -18.10 9.97
N ALA A 252 16.59 -17.31 10.11
CA ALA A 252 16.71 -15.89 10.37
C ALA A 252 15.92 -15.44 11.61
N GLY A 253 14.90 -16.22 12.00
CA GLY A 253 14.05 -15.96 13.16
C GLY A 253 13.29 -14.64 13.14
N GLY A 254 12.28 -14.53 13.99
CA GLY A 254 11.53 -13.29 14.17
C GLY A 254 10.67 -12.88 12.98
N ILE A 255 10.34 -11.58 12.94
CA ILE A 255 9.56 -10.95 11.87
C ILE A 255 10.50 -10.03 11.09
N ARG A 256 10.68 -10.30 9.80
CA ARG A 256 11.63 -9.61 8.93
C ARG A 256 11.01 -9.31 7.57
N ASP A 257 11.54 -8.34 6.86
CA ASP A 257 11.25 -8.15 5.45
C ASP A 257 12.09 -9.13 4.62
N LEU A 258 11.44 -9.84 3.70
CA LEU A 258 12.09 -10.84 2.85
C LEU A 258 12.23 -10.31 1.44
N TYR A 259 13.43 -10.42 0.90
CA TYR A 259 13.74 -10.05 -0.48
C TYR A 259 14.10 -11.28 -1.30
N LEU A 260 13.46 -11.41 -2.47
CA LEU A 260 13.91 -12.31 -3.52
C LEU A 260 14.63 -11.50 -4.58
N VAL A 261 15.94 -11.63 -4.65
CA VAL A 261 16.77 -10.98 -5.66
C VAL A 261 16.98 -11.96 -6.81
N MET A 262 16.44 -11.62 -7.98
CA MET A 262 16.42 -12.45 -9.18
C MET A 262 17.40 -11.93 -10.20
N LYS A 263 18.18 -12.82 -10.83
CA LYS A 263 19.13 -12.49 -11.89
C LYS A 263 18.99 -13.44 -13.06
N GLY A 264 19.00 -12.90 -14.27
CA GLY A 264 18.92 -13.67 -15.51
C GLY A 264 17.50 -13.81 -16.05
N ASP A 265 17.32 -14.75 -16.98
CA ASP A 265 16.06 -14.98 -17.71
C ASP A 265 15.09 -15.84 -16.89
N ILE A 266 14.49 -15.21 -15.85
CA ILE A 266 13.64 -15.89 -14.88
C ILE A 266 12.22 -15.36 -14.90
N ARG A 267 11.28 -16.28 -14.82
CA ARG A 267 9.85 -16.08 -14.56
C ARG A 267 9.49 -16.85 -13.31
N LEU A 268 8.94 -16.17 -12.30
CA LEU A 268 8.57 -16.75 -11.01
C LEU A 268 7.05 -16.74 -10.83
N ALA A 269 6.44 -17.91 -10.61
CA ALA A 269 5.01 -18.05 -10.39
C ALA A 269 4.65 -18.00 -8.91
N TRP A 270 5.39 -18.75 -8.07
CA TRP A 270 5.16 -18.78 -6.63
C TRP A 270 6.42 -19.19 -5.86
N LEU A 271 6.37 -18.92 -4.57
CA LEU A 271 7.38 -19.33 -3.58
C LEU A 271 6.73 -20.05 -2.41
N HIS A 272 7.50 -20.86 -1.73
CA HIS A 272 7.13 -21.57 -0.52
C HIS A 272 8.35 -21.74 0.38
N LEU A 273 8.32 -21.25 1.61
CA LEU A 273 9.38 -21.38 2.59
C LEU A 273 9.02 -22.50 3.58
N LYS A 274 9.33 -23.74 3.19
CA LYS A 274 8.95 -24.96 3.89
C LYS A 274 9.86 -25.20 5.10
N ARG A 275 9.27 -25.33 6.28
CA ARG A 275 10.02 -25.73 7.48
C ARG A 275 10.49 -27.17 7.35
N ASN A 276 11.75 -27.43 7.67
CA ASN A 276 12.22 -28.80 7.83
C ASN A 276 11.61 -29.37 9.11
N SER A 277 10.97 -30.51 8.99
CA SER A 277 10.33 -31.26 10.09
C SER A 277 11.38 -31.73 11.09
#